data_8aabcd20c24fcd86315190fb3e2a5eed
#
_entry.id   8aabcd20c24fcd86315190fb3e2a5eed
#
_cell.length_a   1.000
_cell.length_b   1.000
_cell.length_c   1.000
_cell.angle_alpha   90.00
_cell.angle_beta   90.00
_cell.angle_gamma   90.00
#
_symmetry.space_group_name_H-M   'P 1'
#
loop_
_entity.id
_entity.type
_entity.pdbx_description
1 polymer ?
#
loop_
_entity_poly.entity_id
_entity_poly.type
_entity_poly.pdbx_seq_one_letter_code
_entity_poly.pdbx_strand_id
1 'polypeptide(L)'
;MEQRHWKKAGITTSLLGYGCMRLPTLPDGRIDEVRAEALLNTARDAGVNYFDTAYPYHGGESEPFVGRVIAKWPRESFYLATKLPLWQCDSLEKAQQIYRSQFERLGVDTIDFYLLHSLHRARYDQAKALGIVDWLWEEKKAGRIRNFGFSCHDNADGLEHILRDQPWDFCQLQYNYLDTDDRAEEIAGDRGYALTEELGIPLIIMEPIKGGTLANLPPDAAAPLTALDPAASAASWALRWVGSHKNVHLILSGMSAEEQLADNLSTFAPFRPLNAAEDAAVAETARILHSRIKIGCTGCRYCMPCPMGVDIPDNFSIWNRLGMFGQPDAVRHQWTARFPDAEKASHCVRCGKCEAVCPQHLPIRTALAQLQTELDAL
;
A
#
# COMPACT_ATOMS: atom_id res chain seq x y z
N MET A 1 15.04 -6.64 17.00
CA MET A 1 13.98 -6.61 15.95
C MET A 1 12.84 -7.50 16.38
N GLU A 2 11.64 -6.96 16.42
CA GLU A 2 10.42 -7.71 16.74
C GLU A 2 10.15 -8.77 15.66
N GLN A 3 9.65 -9.94 16.07
CA GLN A 3 9.41 -11.07 15.19
C GLN A 3 7.96 -11.56 15.27
N ARG A 4 7.46 -12.15 14.19
CA ARG A 4 6.15 -12.78 14.09
C ARG A 4 6.28 -14.21 13.57
N HIS A 5 5.66 -15.15 14.28
CA HIS A 5 5.66 -16.56 13.90
C HIS A 5 4.43 -16.90 13.05
N TRP A 6 4.66 -17.46 11.86
CA TRP A 6 3.64 -17.89 10.90
C TRP A 6 3.35 -19.36 11.12
N LYS A 7 2.34 -19.65 11.93
CA LYS A 7 2.06 -21.03 12.40
C LYS A 7 1.88 -22.04 11.26
N LYS A 8 1.12 -21.69 10.21
CA LYS A 8 0.88 -22.61 9.05
C LYS A 8 2.15 -22.87 8.24
N ALA A 9 2.98 -21.87 8.06
CA ALA A 9 4.21 -21.94 7.27
C ALA A 9 5.42 -22.46 8.06
N GLY A 10 5.35 -22.48 9.39
CA GLY A 10 6.46 -22.87 10.27
C GLY A 10 7.69 -21.94 10.19
N ILE A 11 7.48 -20.67 9.84
CA ILE A 11 8.55 -19.68 9.65
C ILE A 11 8.39 -18.51 10.62
N THR A 12 9.45 -17.71 10.74
CA THR A 12 9.44 -16.50 11.58
C THR A 12 10.04 -15.34 10.79
N THR A 13 9.24 -14.28 10.58
CA THR A 13 9.70 -13.04 9.96
C THR A 13 9.90 -11.94 10.99
N SER A 14 10.75 -10.95 10.65
CA SER A 14 10.70 -9.66 11.33
C SER A 14 9.33 -9.01 11.10
N LEU A 15 8.82 -8.26 12.10
CA LEU A 15 7.56 -7.51 11.94
C LEU A 15 7.73 -6.38 10.91
N LEU A 16 8.92 -5.76 10.82
CA LEU A 16 9.28 -4.82 9.76
C LEU A 16 9.81 -5.58 8.55
N GLY A 17 9.22 -5.36 7.38
CA GLY A 17 9.70 -5.79 6.07
C GLY A 17 10.20 -4.60 5.24
N TYR A 18 11.19 -4.84 4.38
CA TYR A 18 11.70 -3.82 3.46
C TYR A 18 10.95 -3.87 2.12
N GLY A 19 10.22 -2.79 1.80
CA GLY A 19 9.52 -2.63 0.52
C GLY A 19 10.42 -1.97 -0.54
N CYS A 20 10.75 -2.68 -1.61
CA CYS A 20 11.64 -2.21 -2.69
C CYS A 20 10.91 -1.39 -3.78
N MET A 21 9.68 -0.96 -3.54
CA MET A 21 8.95 -0.07 -4.46
C MET A 21 9.50 1.37 -4.46
N ARG A 22 10.12 1.79 -3.36
CA ARG A 22 10.60 3.18 -3.14
C ARG A 22 12.10 3.20 -2.82
N LEU A 23 12.89 2.44 -3.59
CA LEU A 23 14.35 2.53 -3.47
C LEU A 23 14.82 3.96 -3.82
N PRO A 24 15.94 4.45 -3.24
CA PRO A 24 16.50 5.73 -3.61
C PRO A 24 16.84 5.77 -5.10
N THR A 25 16.62 6.91 -5.74
CA THR A 25 16.85 7.10 -7.17
C THR A 25 17.80 8.25 -7.45
N LEU A 26 18.53 8.12 -8.54
CA LEU A 26 19.32 9.18 -9.15
C LEU A 26 18.37 10.24 -9.78
N PRO A 27 18.88 11.44 -10.14
CA PRO A 27 18.08 12.48 -10.79
C PRO A 27 17.42 12.06 -12.11
N ASP A 28 17.95 11.04 -12.78
CA ASP A 28 17.41 10.47 -14.02
C ASP A 28 16.31 9.40 -13.79
N GLY A 29 15.97 9.13 -12.52
CA GLY A 29 14.93 8.18 -12.12
C GLY A 29 15.40 6.73 -11.99
N ARG A 30 16.65 6.38 -12.36
CA ARG A 30 17.22 5.05 -12.14
C ARG A 30 17.50 4.83 -10.65
N ILE A 31 17.53 3.56 -10.22
CA ILE A 31 17.88 3.22 -8.84
C ILE A 31 19.32 3.70 -8.56
N ASP A 32 19.52 4.41 -7.45
CA ASP A 32 20.85 4.63 -6.87
C ASP A 32 21.30 3.34 -6.19
N GLU A 33 21.91 2.45 -6.98
CA GLU A 33 22.24 1.08 -6.56
C GLU A 33 23.20 1.07 -5.35
N VAL A 34 24.12 2.03 -5.27
CA VAL A 34 25.08 2.11 -4.17
C VAL A 34 24.37 2.41 -2.86
N ARG A 35 23.52 3.42 -2.87
CA ARG A 35 22.75 3.83 -1.69
C ARG A 35 21.68 2.82 -1.34
N ALA A 36 20.97 2.28 -2.34
CA ALA A 36 19.94 1.28 -2.14
C ALA A 36 20.52 -0.02 -1.54
N GLU A 37 21.67 -0.50 -2.02
CA GLU A 37 22.33 -1.68 -1.46
C GLU A 37 22.78 -1.43 -0.01
N ALA A 38 23.31 -0.26 0.30
CA ALA A 38 23.70 0.11 1.66
C ALA A 38 22.50 0.07 2.63
N LEU A 39 21.34 0.62 2.22
CA LEU A 39 20.12 0.58 3.01
C LEU A 39 19.61 -0.85 3.23
N LEU A 40 19.60 -1.69 2.19
CA LEU A 40 19.19 -3.10 2.28
C LEU A 40 20.10 -3.88 3.22
N ASN A 41 21.42 -3.70 3.13
CA ASN A 41 22.39 -4.34 4.02
C ASN A 41 22.19 -3.89 5.47
N THR A 42 22.04 -2.58 5.71
CA THR A 42 21.79 -2.04 7.06
C THR A 42 20.50 -2.61 7.66
N ALA A 43 19.43 -2.70 6.89
CA ALA A 43 18.17 -3.29 7.35
C ALA A 43 18.34 -4.77 7.72
N ARG A 44 19.00 -5.57 6.85
CA ARG A 44 19.31 -6.99 7.12
C ARG A 44 20.13 -7.14 8.39
N ASP A 45 21.21 -6.39 8.52
CA ASP A 45 22.14 -6.47 9.66
C ASP A 45 21.47 -6.07 10.98
N ALA A 46 20.43 -5.22 10.92
CA ALA A 46 19.55 -4.89 12.05
C ALA A 46 18.46 -5.96 12.32
N GLY A 47 18.41 -7.03 11.53
CA GLY A 47 17.50 -8.16 11.73
C GLY A 47 16.19 -8.11 10.93
N VAL A 48 16.07 -7.22 9.95
CA VAL A 48 15.00 -7.30 8.93
C VAL A 48 15.30 -8.49 8.03
N ASN A 49 14.35 -9.43 7.92
CA ASN A 49 14.56 -10.65 7.14
C ASN A 49 13.49 -10.87 6.04
N TYR A 50 12.68 -9.89 5.71
CA TYR A 50 11.69 -9.95 4.64
C TYR A 50 11.90 -8.78 3.67
N PHE A 51 12.08 -9.11 2.38
CA PHE A 51 12.35 -8.15 1.31
C PHE A 51 11.31 -8.33 0.20
N ASP A 52 10.55 -7.26 -0.07
CA ASP A 52 9.41 -7.25 -0.99
C ASP A 52 9.72 -6.46 -2.25
N THR A 53 9.62 -7.12 -3.39
CA THR A 53 9.71 -6.47 -4.71
C THR A 53 8.50 -6.82 -5.57
N ALA A 54 8.49 -6.37 -6.82
CA ALA A 54 7.51 -6.78 -7.84
C ALA A 54 8.05 -6.51 -9.25
N TYR A 55 7.52 -7.26 -10.20
CA TYR A 55 7.89 -7.19 -11.63
C TYR A 55 7.92 -5.76 -12.20
N PRO A 56 6.93 -4.85 -11.95
CA PRO A 56 6.90 -3.52 -12.55
C PRO A 56 7.66 -2.45 -11.74
N TYR A 57 8.19 -2.76 -10.55
CA TYR A 57 8.81 -1.75 -9.71
C TYR A 57 10.06 -1.14 -10.38
N HIS A 58 10.21 0.19 -10.30
CA HIS A 58 11.27 0.94 -10.96
C HIS A 58 11.38 0.63 -12.48
N GLY A 59 10.24 0.56 -13.18
CA GLY A 59 10.23 0.24 -14.61
C GLY A 59 10.72 -1.18 -14.95
N GLY A 60 10.72 -2.09 -13.96
CA GLY A 60 11.21 -3.46 -14.10
C GLY A 60 12.64 -3.69 -13.60
N GLU A 61 13.32 -2.65 -13.12
CA GLU A 61 14.71 -2.76 -12.65
C GLU A 61 14.84 -3.23 -11.20
N SER A 62 13.74 -3.23 -10.42
CA SER A 62 13.80 -3.60 -9.00
C SER A 62 14.19 -5.07 -8.79
N GLU A 63 13.58 -6.02 -9.52
CA GLU A 63 13.90 -7.44 -9.39
C GLU A 63 15.38 -7.74 -9.75
N PRO A 64 15.93 -7.29 -10.90
CA PRO A 64 17.34 -7.50 -11.20
C PRO A 64 18.29 -6.90 -10.16
N PHE A 65 17.99 -5.70 -9.66
CA PHE A 65 18.77 -5.06 -8.62
C PHE A 65 18.73 -5.84 -7.31
N VAL A 66 17.54 -6.18 -6.81
CA VAL A 66 17.36 -6.97 -5.58
C VAL A 66 18.08 -8.32 -5.72
N GLY A 67 17.96 -9.00 -6.87
CA GLY A 67 18.64 -10.25 -7.16
C GLY A 67 20.16 -10.15 -7.00
N ARG A 68 20.78 -9.08 -7.52
CA ARG A 68 22.22 -8.84 -7.34
C ARG A 68 22.64 -8.60 -5.89
N VAL A 69 21.78 -7.97 -5.10
CA VAL A 69 22.07 -7.70 -3.68
C VAL A 69 21.94 -8.98 -2.86
N ILE A 70 20.80 -9.68 -2.97
CA ILE A 70 20.54 -10.89 -2.16
C ILE A 70 21.46 -12.06 -2.52
N ALA A 71 22.02 -12.11 -3.73
CA ALA A 71 23.01 -13.11 -4.12
C ALA A 71 24.28 -13.05 -3.26
N LYS A 72 24.54 -11.94 -2.57
CA LYS A 72 25.67 -11.77 -1.65
C LYS A 72 25.35 -12.25 -0.23
N TRP A 73 24.09 -12.64 0.05
CA TRP A 73 23.63 -13.03 1.38
C TRP A 73 23.40 -14.53 1.49
N PRO A 74 23.55 -15.13 2.69
CA PRO A 74 23.12 -16.51 2.91
C PRO A 74 21.62 -16.65 2.60
N ARG A 75 21.24 -17.61 1.75
CA ARG A 75 19.85 -17.76 1.26
C ARG A 75 18.83 -17.97 2.40
N GLU A 76 19.23 -18.64 3.45
CA GLU A 76 18.43 -18.93 4.64
C GLU A 76 18.25 -17.72 5.58
N SER A 77 18.98 -16.61 5.35
CA SER A 77 18.93 -15.43 6.22
C SER A 77 17.79 -14.47 5.90
N PHE A 78 17.07 -14.69 4.80
CA PHE A 78 15.99 -13.80 4.37
C PHE A 78 14.85 -14.54 3.68
N TYR A 79 13.71 -13.89 3.65
CA TYR A 79 12.54 -14.24 2.85
C TYR A 79 12.37 -13.24 1.71
N LEU A 80 12.17 -13.75 0.50
CA LEU A 80 11.99 -12.97 -0.71
C LEU A 80 10.55 -13.01 -1.18
N ALA A 81 9.98 -11.84 -1.45
CA ALA A 81 8.65 -11.69 -2.03
C ALA A 81 8.69 -11.01 -3.39
N THR A 82 7.93 -11.53 -4.35
CA THR A 82 7.60 -10.83 -5.60
C THR A 82 6.19 -11.14 -6.07
N LYS A 83 5.73 -10.42 -7.13
CA LYS A 83 4.32 -10.39 -7.49
C LYS A 83 4.12 -10.50 -9.01
N LEU A 84 3.12 -11.28 -9.44
CA LEU A 84 2.69 -11.42 -10.83
C LEU A 84 1.77 -10.24 -11.22
N PRO A 85 2.15 -9.39 -12.18
CA PRO A 85 1.34 -8.26 -12.63
C PRO A 85 0.19 -8.72 -13.55
N LEU A 86 -0.96 -9.07 -12.97
CA LEU A 86 -2.08 -9.66 -13.71
C LEU A 86 -2.62 -8.78 -14.84
N TRP A 87 -2.50 -7.46 -14.75
CA TRP A 87 -2.88 -6.54 -15.86
C TRP A 87 -1.99 -6.64 -17.10
N GLN A 88 -0.90 -7.42 -17.02
CA GLN A 88 -0.03 -7.75 -18.14
C GLN A 88 -0.23 -9.21 -18.61
N CYS A 89 -1.18 -9.95 -18.00
CA CYS A 89 -1.43 -11.35 -18.27
C CYS A 89 -2.80 -11.49 -18.96
N ASP A 90 -2.81 -11.61 -20.28
CA ASP A 90 -3.99 -11.89 -21.09
C ASP A 90 -4.22 -13.39 -21.34
N SER A 91 -3.26 -14.22 -20.95
CA SER A 91 -3.27 -15.68 -21.10
C SER A 91 -2.43 -16.36 -20.01
N LEU A 92 -2.63 -17.66 -19.83
CA LEU A 92 -1.81 -18.47 -18.93
C LEU A 92 -0.34 -18.51 -19.39
N GLU A 93 -0.11 -18.62 -20.70
CA GLU A 93 1.24 -18.63 -21.28
C GLU A 93 2.00 -17.34 -20.96
N LYS A 94 1.32 -16.19 -21.04
CA LYS A 94 1.92 -14.90 -20.69
C LYS A 94 2.27 -14.82 -19.21
N ALA A 95 1.38 -15.27 -18.33
CA ALA A 95 1.64 -15.36 -16.89
C ALA A 95 2.87 -16.25 -16.59
N GLN A 96 2.95 -17.42 -17.23
CA GLN A 96 4.08 -18.34 -17.11
C GLN A 96 5.39 -17.74 -17.63
N GLN A 97 5.34 -16.97 -18.72
CA GLN A 97 6.52 -16.28 -19.24
C GLN A 97 7.06 -15.24 -18.25
N ILE A 98 6.18 -14.40 -17.69
CA ILE A 98 6.56 -13.41 -16.68
C ILE A 98 7.12 -14.12 -15.45
N TYR A 99 6.42 -15.11 -14.93
CA TYR A 99 6.84 -15.92 -13.78
C TYR A 99 8.27 -16.47 -13.95
N ARG A 100 8.57 -17.13 -15.07
CA ARG A 100 9.93 -17.64 -15.34
C ARG A 100 10.97 -16.54 -15.35
N SER A 101 10.67 -15.41 -15.99
CA SER A 101 11.59 -14.27 -16.02
C SER A 101 11.87 -13.66 -14.64
N GLN A 102 10.96 -13.78 -13.69
CA GLN A 102 11.16 -13.29 -12.32
C GLN A 102 12.23 -14.10 -11.59
N PHE A 103 12.26 -15.43 -11.75
CA PHE A 103 13.33 -16.28 -11.20
C PHE A 103 14.70 -15.94 -11.79
N GLU A 104 14.76 -15.71 -13.11
CA GLU A 104 15.98 -15.28 -13.80
C GLU A 104 16.48 -13.92 -13.29
N ARG A 105 15.57 -12.94 -13.16
CA ARG A 105 15.88 -11.58 -12.67
C ARG A 105 16.36 -11.59 -11.23
N LEU A 106 15.74 -12.39 -10.39
CA LEU A 106 16.07 -12.50 -8.96
C LEU A 106 17.25 -13.43 -8.69
N GLY A 107 17.61 -14.31 -9.65
CA GLY A 107 18.70 -15.27 -9.51
C GLY A 107 18.44 -16.34 -8.45
N VAL A 108 17.20 -16.81 -8.31
CA VAL A 108 16.79 -17.78 -7.29
C VAL A 108 16.04 -18.97 -7.88
N ASP A 109 16.13 -20.14 -7.24
CA ASP A 109 15.38 -21.34 -7.61
C ASP A 109 14.03 -21.45 -6.87
N THR A 110 13.85 -20.69 -5.80
CA THR A 110 12.65 -20.70 -4.97
C THR A 110 12.31 -19.30 -4.48
N ILE A 111 11.03 -18.93 -4.58
CA ILE A 111 10.49 -17.67 -4.03
C ILE A 111 9.71 -18.00 -2.76
N ASP A 112 10.01 -17.28 -1.67
CA ASP A 112 9.40 -17.56 -0.36
C ASP A 112 7.94 -17.10 -0.29
N PHE A 113 7.63 -15.92 -0.86
CA PHE A 113 6.29 -15.33 -0.88
C PHE A 113 5.97 -14.86 -2.30
N TYR A 114 5.01 -15.50 -2.94
CA TYR A 114 4.59 -15.15 -4.28
C TYR A 114 3.16 -14.61 -4.27
N LEU A 115 2.93 -13.45 -4.89
CA LEU A 115 1.63 -12.77 -4.84
C LEU A 115 1.01 -12.59 -6.22
N LEU A 116 -0.30 -12.74 -6.30
CA LEU A 116 -1.10 -12.09 -7.33
C LEU A 116 -1.14 -10.59 -7.04
N HIS A 117 -0.70 -9.77 -8.00
CA HIS A 117 -0.48 -8.33 -7.77
C HIS A 117 -1.74 -7.51 -7.96
N SER A 118 -2.10 -6.69 -6.95
CA SER A 118 -3.13 -5.66 -7.03
C SER A 118 -4.49 -6.22 -7.45
N LEU A 119 -4.99 -7.20 -6.71
CA LEU A 119 -6.31 -7.77 -6.96
C LEU A 119 -7.43 -6.79 -6.59
N HIS A 120 -8.45 -6.85 -7.39
CA HIS A 120 -9.84 -6.54 -7.10
C HIS A 120 -10.69 -7.68 -7.68
N ARG A 121 -11.94 -7.79 -7.26
CA ARG A 121 -12.82 -8.92 -7.62
C ARG A 121 -12.75 -9.29 -9.12
N ALA A 122 -12.96 -8.33 -10.00
CA ALA A 122 -13.00 -8.61 -11.44
C ALA A 122 -11.65 -9.14 -11.99
N ARG A 123 -10.52 -8.61 -11.50
CA ARG A 123 -9.18 -9.10 -11.89
C ARG A 123 -8.92 -10.51 -11.36
N TYR A 124 -9.39 -10.81 -10.16
CA TYR A 124 -9.31 -12.15 -9.59
C TYR A 124 -10.11 -13.16 -10.40
N ASP A 125 -11.37 -12.84 -10.72
CA ASP A 125 -12.25 -13.71 -11.51
C ASP A 125 -11.65 -13.98 -12.91
N GLN A 126 -11.04 -12.96 -13.53
CA GLN A 126 -10.31 -13.12 -14.80
C GLN A 126 -9.10 -14.06 -14.64
N ALA A 127 -8.29 -13.90 -13.60
CA ALA A 127 -7.13 -14.77 -13.36
C ALA A 127 -7.53 -16.23 -13.14
N LYS A 128 -8.66 -16.48 -12.48
CA LYS A 128 -9.26 -17.83 -12.36
C LYS A 128 -9.70 -18.38 -13.72
N ALA A 129 -10.44 -17.60 -14.48
CA ALA A 129 -10.92 -18.01 -15.81
C ALA A 129 -9.76 -18.38 -16.76
N LEU A 130 -8.61 -17.73 -16.63
CA LEU A 130 -7.39 -18.03 -17.38
C LEU A 130 -6.59 -19.22 -16.81
N GLY A 131 -7.02 -19.83 -15.68
CA GLY A 131 -6.32 -20.93 -15.04
C GLY A 131 -5.03 -20.55 -14.31
N ILE A 132 -4.77 -19.26 -14.12
CA ILE A 132 -3.53 -18.76 -13.49
C ILE A 132 -3.48 -19.13 -11.99
N VAL A 133 -4.62 -19.05 -11.29
CA VAL A 133 -4.68 -19.34 -9.85
C VAL A 133 -4.36 -20.81 -9.60
N ASP A 134 -5.00 -21.73 -10.33
CA ASP A 134 -4.81 -23.19 -10.20
C ASP A 134 -3.37 -23.57 -10.53
N TRP A 135 -2.83 -23.00 -11.61
CA TRP A 135 -1.44 -23.23 -11.98
C TRP A 135 -0.45 -22.77 -10.90
N LEU A 136 -0.66 -21.63 -10.25
CA LEU A 136 0.23 -21.16 -9.17
C LEU A 136 0.14 -22.05 -7.92
N TRP A 137 -1.00 -22.65 -7.63
CA TRP A 137 -1.09 -23.68 -6.61
C TRP A 137 -0.26 -24.94 -6.95
N GLU A 138 -0.19 -25.33 -8.23
CA GLU A 138 0.69 -26.45 -8.67
C GLU A 138 2.18 -26.05 -8.55
N GLU A 139 2.54 -24.79 -8.86
CA GLU A 139 3.90 -24.26 -8.64
C GLU A 139 4.30 -24.32 -7.15
N LYS A 140 3.36 -24.01 -6.26
CA LYS A 140 3.56 -24.15 -4.81
C LYS A 140 3.75 -25.62 -4.42
N LYS A 141 2.90 -26.52 -4.89
CA LYS A 141 3.05 -27.98 -4.64
C LYS A 141 4.39 -28.52 -5.13
N ALA A 142 4.89 -27.98 -6.24
CA ALA A 142 6.19 -28.32 -6.80
C ALA A 142 7.38 -27.72 -6.01
N GLY A 143 7.11 -26.89 -4.99
CA GLY A 143 8.14 -26.29 -4.12
C GLY A 143 8.88 -25.10 -4.71
N ARG A 144 8.46 -24.59 -5.88
CA ARG A 144 9.02 -23.37 -6.47
C ARG A 144 8.55 -22.08 -5.77
N ILE A 145 7.35 -22.12 -5.20
CA ILE A 145 6.77 -21.12 -4.32
C ILE A 145 6.57 -21.75 -2.95
N ARG A 146 7.02 -21.07 -1.87
CA ARG A 146 6.80 -21.57 -0.50
C ARG A 146 5.45 -21.13 0.06
N ASN A 147 5.11 -19.85 -0.08
CA ASN A 147 3.85 -19.28 0.37
C ASN A 147 3.19 -18.55 -0.79
N PHE A 148 1.90 -18.83 -1.05
CA PHE A 148 1.13 -18.20 -2.12
C PHE A 148 0.00 -17.36 -1.56
N GLY A 149 -0.06 -16.11 -1.99
CA GLY A 149 -1.03 -15.12 -1.55
C GLY A 149 -1.30 -14.06 -2.60
N PHE A 150 -1.79 -12.92 -2.15
CA PHE A 150 -2.13 -11.81 -3.06
C PHE A 150 -2.01 -10.45 -2.35
N SER A 151 -1.85 -9.38 -3.14
CA SER A 151 -2.12 -8.01 -2.69
C SER A 151 -3.46 -7.54 -3.24
N CYS A 152 -4.24 -6.84 -2.42
CA CYS A 152 -5.60 -6.42 -2.76
C CYS A 152 -5.78 -4.91 -2.62
N HIS A 153 -6.45 -4.34 -3.63
CA HIS A 153 -6.99 -2.99 -3.65
C HIS A 153 -8.47 -3.10 -4.02
N ASP A 154 -9.30 -3.46 -3.05
CA ASP A 154 -10.74 -3.61 -3.17
C ASP A 154 -11.40 -3.27 -1.83
N ASN A 155 -12.70 -3.03 -1.83
CA ASN A 155 -13.47 -2.93 -0.60
C ASN A 155 -13.60 -4.28 0.10
N ALA A 156 -14.21 -4.29 1.28
CA ALA A 156 -14.32 -5.51 2.08
C ALA A 156 -15.14 -6.62 1.41
N ASP A 157 -16.16 -6.30 0.59
CA ASP A 157 -16.95 -7.32 -0.13
C ASP A 157 -16.13 -8.01 -1.23
N GLY A 158 -15.35 -7.23 -1.99
CA GLY A 158 -14.43 -7.78 -2.99
C GLY A 158 -13.33 -8.62 -2.36
N LEU A 159 -12.77 -8.15 -1.25
CA LEU A 159 -11.78 -8.90 -0.47
C LEU A 159 -12.37 -10.22 0.07
N GLU A 160 -13.58 -10.21 0.66
CA GLU A 160 -14.25 -11.42 1.18
C GLU A 160 -14.44 -12.47 0.10
N HIS A 161 -14.88 -12.06 -1.10
CA HIS A 161 -15.00 -12.94 -2.26
C HIS A 161 -13.68 -13.67 -2.57
N ILE A 162 -12.55 -12.95 -2.54
CA ILE A 162 -11.23 -13.53 -2.82
C ILE A 162 -10.76 -14.43 -1.68
N LEU A 163 -10.89 -13.97 -0.43
CA LEU A 163 -10.40 -14.70 0.75
C LEU A 163 -11.08 -16.06 0.93
N ARG A 164 -12.40 -16.14 0.70
CA ARG A 164 -13.16 -17.38 0.91
C ARG A 164 -13.03 -18.41 -0.22
N ASP A 165 -12.49 -18.01 -1.36
CA ASP A 165 -12.41 -18.89 -2.54
C ASP A 165 -11.22 -19.85 -2.53
N GLN A 166 -10.11 -19.49 -1.87
CA GLN A 166 -8.88 -20.29 -1.85
C GLN A 166 -8.30 -20.40 -0.44
N PRO A 167 -7.52 -21.47 -0.14
CA PRO A 167 -6.86 -21.64 1.15
C PRO A 167 -5.56 -20.82 1.24
N TRP A 168 -5.66 -19.50 1.07
CA TRP A 168 -4.51 -18.59 1.03
C TRP A 168 -3.57 -18.77 2.22
N ASP A 169 -2.26 -18.68 1.98
CA ASP A 169 -1.28 -18.69 3.05
C ASP A 169 -1.19 -17.33 3.75
N PHE A 170 -1.47 -16.25 3.00
CA PHE A 170 -1.45 -14.86 3.49
C PHE A 170 -2.17 -13.94 2.49
N CYS A 171 -2.47 -12.73 2.94
CA CYS A 171 -2.83 -11.64 2.05
C CYS A 171 -2.09 -10.36 2.43
N GLN A 172 -1.99 -9.42 1.49
CA GLN A 172 -1.38 -8.11 1.66
C GLN A 172 -2.42 -7.02 1.41
N LEU A 173 -2.70 -6.21 2.43
CA LEU A 173 -3.70 -5.13 2.39
C LEU A 173 -3.09 -3.78 2.72
N GLN A 174 -3.68 -2.72 2.17
CA GLN A 174 -3.50 -1.38 2.67
C GLN A 174 -4.25 -1.23 4.01
N TYR A 175 -3.53 -0.83 5.07
CA TYR A 175 -4.13 -0.59 6.36
C TYR A 175 -3.31 0.39 7.19
N ASN A 176 -3.96 1.45 7.68
CA ASN A 176 -3.40 2.46 8.56
C ASN A 176 -4.54 3.13 9.33
N TYR A 177 -4.24 3.90 10.36
CA TYR A 177 -5.24 4.49 11.26
C TYR A 177 -6.19 5.51 10.60
N LEU A 178 -5.92 5.92 9.36
CA LEU A 178 -6.78 6.82 8.60
C LEU A 178 -7.70 6.07 7.62
N ASP A 179 -7.26 4.91 7.13
CA ASP A 179 -7.97 4.08 6.15
C ASP A 179 -8.65 2.88 6.83
N THR A 180 -9.44 3.15 7.89
CA THR A 180 -10.19 2.15 8.66
C THR A 180 -11.60 1.92 8.12
N ASP A 181 -12.13 2.85 7.33
CA ASP A 181 -13.47 2.81 6.75
C ASP A 181 -13.46 2.07 5.40
N ASP A 182 -14.34 1.09 5.23
CA ASP A 182 -14.47 0.27 4.01
C ASP A 182 -15.40 0.87 2.94
N ARG A 183 -15.84 2.11 3.11
CA ARG A 183 -16.75 2.80 2.15
C ARG A 183 -16.04 3.27 0.88
N ALA A 184 -14.72 3.36 0.87
CA ALA A 184 -13.96 3.66 -0.33
C ALA A 184 -13.78 2.39 -1.20
N GLU A 185 -13.79 2.54 -2.53
CA GLU A 185 -13.75 1.39 -3.46
C GLU A 185 -12.51 0.50 -3.32
N GLU A 186 -11.38 1.05 -2.86
CA GLU A 186 -10.09 0.35 -2.84
C GLU A 186 -9.60 0.03 -1.42
N ILE A 187 -10.43 0.25 -0.39
CA ILE A 187 -10.06 0.12 1.02
C ILE A 187 -10.97 -0.88 1.71
N ALA A 188 -10.39 -1.97 2.21
CA ALA A 188 -11.12 -2.97 2.97
C ALA A 188 -11.31 -2.60 4.46
N GLY A 189 -10.52 -1.67 4.99
CA GLY A 189 -10.63 -1.10 6.32
C GLY A 189 -10.63 -2.11 7.47
N ASP A 190 -11.27 -1.75 8.58
CA ASP A 190 -11.39 -2.61 9.76
C ASP A 190 -12.16 -3.91 9.46
N ARG A 191 -13.13 -3.87 8.57
CA ARG A 191 -13.86 -5.07 8.15
C ARG A 191 -12.94 -6.05 7.42
N GLY A 192 -12.06 -5.54 6.54
CA GLY A 192 -11.06 -6.37 5.85
C GLY A 192 -10.09 -7.02 6.84
N TYR A 193 -9.60 -6.24 7.83
CA TYR A 193 -8.79 -6.78 8.91
C TYR A 193 -9.53 -7.91 9.67
N ALA A 194 -10.76 -7.67 10.09
CA ALA A 194 -11.57 -8.65 10.85
C ALA A 194 -11.82 -9.94 10.05
N LEU A 195 -12.05 -9.84 8.73
CA LEU A 195 -12.20 -11.01 7.85
C LEU A 195 -10.93 -11.87 7.81
N THR A 196 -9.75 -11.25 7.73
CA THR A 196 -8.49 -12.01 7.74
C THR A 196 -8.25 -12.69 9.08
N GLU A 197 -8.61 -12.05 10.19
CA GLU A 197 -8.51 -12.63 11.54
C GLU A 197 -9.49 -13.80 11.72
N GLU A 198 -10.76 -13.66 11.30
CA GLU A 198 -11.79 -14.71 11.32
C GLU A 198 -11.33 -15.96 10.56
N LEU A 199 -10.77 -15.77 9.36
CA LEU A 199 -10.32 -16.85 8.49
C LEU A 199 -8.95 -17.41 8.88
N GLY A 200 -8.26 -16.78 9.83
CA GLY A 200 -6.90 -17.16 10.25
C GLY A 200 -5.88 -17.05 9.12
N ILE A 201 -6.05 -16.06 8.24
CA ILE A 201 -5.13 -15.75 7.15
C ILE A 201 -4.18 -14.64 7.63
N PRO A 202 -2.87 -14.91 7.73
CA PRO A 202 -1.88 -13.93 8.15
C PRO A 202 -1.88 -12.68 7.25
N LEU A 203 -1.78 -11.50 7.85
CA LEU A 203 -1.86 -10.24 7.16
C LEU A 203 -0.49 -9.57 7.03
N ILE A 204 -0.12 -9.20 5.80
CA ILE A 204 0.97 -8.28 5.47
C ILE A 204 0.36 -6.91 5.21
N ILE A 205 0.90 -5.86 5.82
CA ILE A 205 0.41 -4.50 5.62
C ILE A 205 1.29 -3.77 4.61
N MET A 206 0.64 -3.19 3.59
CA MET A 206 1.20 -2.15 2.74
C MET A 206 0.58 -0.80 3.07
N GLU A 207 1.23 0.30 2.70
CA GLU A 207 0.78 1.68 2.97
C GLU A 207 0.53 1.98 4.48
N PRO A 208 1.37 1.48 5.42
CA PRO A 208 1.16 1.69 6.86
C PRO A 208 1.21 3.17 7.24
N ILE A 209 1.90 3.98 6.43
CA ILE A 209 2.02 5.45 6.60
C ILE A 209 1.42 6.22 5.41
N LYS A 210 0.47 5.60 4.69
CA LYS A 210 -0.26 6.21 3.55
C LYS A 210 0.68 6.87 2.54
N GLY A 211 1.62 6.08 2.00
CA GLY A 211 2.61 6.56 1.03
C GLY A 211 3.58 7.62 1.54
N GLY A 212 3.74 7.75 2.87
CA GLY A 212 4.56 8.77 3.51
C GLY A 212 3.76 9.98 4.02
N THR A 213 2.47 10.08 3.70
CA THR A 213 1.65 11.25 4.07
C THR A 213 1.49 11.36 5.59
N LEU A 214 1.34 10.23 6.29
CA LEU A 214 1.21 10.20 7.75
C LEU A 214 2.53 10.45 8.50
N ALA A 215 3.65 10.55 7.82
CA ALA A 215 4.91 10.95 8.43
C ALA A 215 5.02 12.47 8.65
N ASN A 216 4.16 13.28 7.98
CA ASN A 216 4.20 14.74 8.02
C ASN A 216 2.80 15.26 8.33
N LEU A 217 2.44 15.26 9.60
CA LEU A 217 1.13 15.74 10.08
C LEU A 217 1.10 17.27 10.27
N PRO A 218 -0.05 17.91 10.04
CA PRO A 218 -0.27 19.27 10.49
C PRO A 218 -0.11 19.39 12.02
N PRO A 219 0.37 20.54 12.54
CA PRO A 219 0.69 20.68 13.97
C PRO A 219 -0.46 20.34 14.93
N ASP A 220 -1.69 20.72 14.61
CA ASP A 220 -2.87 20.41 15.43
C ASP A 220 -3.26 18.93 15.37
N ALA A 221 -3.08 18.27 14.23
CA ALA A 221 -3.29 16.82 14.12
C ALA A 221 -2.16 16.02 14.81
N ALA A 222 -0.93 16.55 14.83
CA ALA A 222 0.17 15.95 15.57
C ALA A 222 0.09 16.16 17.10
N ALA A 223 -0.62 17.19 17.56
CA ALA A 223 -0.65 17.60 18.97
C ALA A 223 -1.04 16.47 19.96
N PRO A 224 -2.03 15.62 19.70
CA PRO A 224 -2.34 14.50 20.61
C PRO A 224 -1.18 13.52 20.78
N LEU A 225 -0.40 13.27 19.73
CA LEU A 225 0.73 12.35 19.73
C LEU A 225 1.94 12.98 20.44
N THR A 226 2.27 14.21 20.09
CA THR A 226 3.41 14.94 20.69
C THR A 226 3.22 15.27 22.16
N ALA A 227 1.97 15.35 22.64
CA ALA A 227 1.67 15.51 24.06
C ALA A 227 2.06 14.28 24.90
N LEU A 228 2.05 13.08 24.30
CA LEU A 228 2.44 11.83 24.95
C LEU A 228 3.93 11.53 24.81
N ASP A 229 4.48 11.74 23.62
CA ASP A 229 5.91 11.54 23.35
C ASP A 229 6.39 12.54 22.27
N PRO A 230 6.99 13.66 22.70
CA PRO A 230 7.47 14.69 21.78
C PRO A 230 8.69 14.27 20.95
N ALA A 231 9.36 13.17 21.32
CA ALA A 231 10.54 12.64 20.62
C ALA A 231 10.16 11.61 19.54
N ALA A 232 8.98 11.02 19.62
CA ALA A 232 8.52 10.03 18.66
C ALA A 232 8.10 10.68 17.34
N SER A 233 8.53 10.10 16.21
CA SER A 233 8.11 10.53 14.89
C SER A 233 6.62 10.20 14.62
N ALA A 234 5.95 10.97 13.77
CA ALA A 234 4.59 10.64 13.34
C ALA A 234 4.53 9.27 12.62
N ALA A 235 5.60 8.91 11.90
CA ALA A 235 5.72 7.60 11.26
C ALA A 235 5.75 6.46 12.29
N SER A 236 6.49 6.62 13.39
CA SER A 236 6.57 5.60 14.45
C SER A 236 5.21 5.33 15.10
N TRP A 237 4.40 6.36 15.31
CA TRP A 237 3.02 6.21 15.80
C TRP A 237 2.15 5.37 14.86
N ALA A 238 2.19 5.64 13.56
CA ALA A 238 1.44 4.89 12.55
C ALA A 238 1.91 3.43 12.47
N LEU A 239 3.22 3.20 12.47
CA LEU A 239 3.80 1.86 12.43
C LEU A 239 3.48 1.05 13.70
N ARG A 240 3.52 1.69 14.87
CA ARG A 240 3.13 1.06 16.14
C ARG A 240 1.64 0.73 16.18
N TRP A 241 0.78 1.62 15.65
CA TRP A 241 -0.65 1.35 15.55
C TRP A 241 -0.93 0.10 14.72
N VAL A 242 -0.38 0.01 13.53
CA VAL A 242 -0.52 -1.18 12.67
C VAL A 242 0.04 -2.43 13.36
N GLY A 243 1.24 -2.34 13.93
CA GLY A 243 1.91 -3.48 14.58
C GLY A 243 1.23 -3.94 15.87
N SER A 244 0.32 -3.14 16.45
CA SER A 244 -0.47 -3.52 17.63
C SER A 244 -1.60 -4.51 17.31
N HIS A 245 -1.95 -4.68 16.03
CA HIS A 245 -2.98 -5.61 15.58
C HIS A 245 -2.43 -7.03 15.50
N LYS A 246 -3.08 -7.97 16.19
CA LYS A 246 -2.56 -9.33 16.42
C LYS A 246 -2.39 -10.16 15.14
N ASN A 247 -3.28 -9.97 14.14
CA ASN A 247 -3.21 -10.70 12.88
C ASN A 247 -2.23 -10.07 11.87
N VAL A 248 -1.61 -8.93 12.22
CA VAL A 248 -0.53 -8.34 11.41
C VAL A 248 0.77 -9.09 11.68
N HIS A 249 1.25 -9.79 10.67
CA HIS A 249 2.48 -10.58 10.73
C HIS A 249 3.68 -9.85 10.14
N LEU A 250 3.43 -8.86 9.26
CA LEU A 250 4.48 -8.11 8.61
C LEU A 250 3.97 -6.73 8.16
N ILE A 251 4.82 -5.72 8.28
CA ILE A 251 4.55 -4.34 7.87
C ILE A 251 5.60 -3.93 6.87
N LEU A 252 5.19 -3.65 5.64
CA LEU A 252 6.09 -3.18 4.60
C LEU A 252 6.33 -1.69 4.70
N SER A 253 7.58 -1.29 4.80
CA SER A 253 8.00 0.10 4.69
C SER A 253 9.00 0.29 3.56
N GLY A 254 8.73 1.27 2.69
CA GLY A 254 9.66 1.71 1.65
C GLY A 254 10.53 2.83 2.21
N MET A 255 11.73 2.48 2.64
CA MET A 255 12.70 3.40 3.24
C MET A 255 13.72 3.83 2.18
N SER A 256 13.61 5.06 1.70
CA SER A 256 14.46 5.61 0.64
C SER A 256 15.57 6.55 1.16
N ALA A 257 15.65 6.70 2.49
CA ALA A 257 16.65 7.52 3.17
C ALA A 257 17.11 6.85 4.47
N GLU A 258 18.34 7.14 4.86
CA GLU A 258 19.00 6.59 6.05
C GLU A 258 18.24 6.93 7.33
N GLU A 259 17.72 8.16 7.41
CA GLU A 259 16.95 8.64 8.57
C GLU A 259 15.62 7.88 8.71
N GLN A 260 14.95 7.57 7.59
CA GLN A 260 13.72 6.77 7.60
C GLN A 260 14.00 5.34 8.06
N LEU A 261 15.11 4.75 7.60
CA LEU A 261 15.52 3.43 8.04
C LEU A 261 15.85 3.41 9.54
N ALA A 262 16.62 4.38 10.01
CA ALA A 262 17.01 4.48 11.43
C ALA A 262 15.78 4.66 12.33
N ASP A 263 14.84 5.53 11.97
CA ASP A 263 13.59 5.75 12.72
C ASP A 263 12.73 4.49 12.79
N ASN A 264 12.54 3.81 11.64
CA ASN A 264 11.78 2.58 11.60
C ASN A 264 12.46 1.46 12.41
N LEU A 265 13.78 1.28 12.27
CA LEU A 265 14.53 0.30 13.08
C LEU A 265 14.39 0.56 14.56
N SER A 266 14.43 1.82 15.02
CA SER A 266 14.24 2.19 16.41
C SER A 266 12.82 1.88 16.91
N THR A 267 11.83 2.00 16.05
CA THR A 267 10.42 1.68 16.35
C THR A 267 10.20 0.18 16.58
N PHE A 268 10.93 -0.68 15.85
CA PHE A 268 10.73 -2.13 15.92
C PHE A 268 11.79 -2.87 16.76
N ALA A 269 12.75 -2.16 17.38
CA ALA A 269 13.80 -2.79 18.18
C ALA A 269 14.17 -2.00 19.46
N PRO A 270 13.42 -2.12 20.58
CA PRO A 270 12.29 -3.04 20.83
C PRO A 270 10.94 -2.47 20.40
N PHE A 271 10.09 -3.32 19.84
CA PHE A 271 8.72 -2.94 19.51
C PHE A 271 7.85 -2.84 20.78
N ARG A 272 7.06 -1.78 20.87
CA ARG A 272 6.09 -1.57 21.94
C ARG A 272 4.71 -1.34 21.34
N PRO A 273 3.75 -2.29 21.50
CA PRO A 273 2.36 -2.06 21.10
C PRO A 273 1.80 -0.80 21.77
N LEU A 274 0.84 -0.16 21.12
CA LEU A 274 0.14 0.97 21.74
C LEU A 274 -0.63 0.53 22.99
N ASN A 275 -0.55 1.33 24.04
CA ASN A 275 -1.46 1.22 25.17
C ASN A 275 -2.75 2.01 24.89
N ALA A 276 -3.77 1.89 25.78
CA ALA A 276 -5.07 2.52 25.57
C ALA A 276 -5.02 4.05 25.44
N ALA A 277 -4.11 4.74 26.12
CA ALA A 277 -3.96 6.19 26.02
C ALA A 277 -3.30 6.59 24.70
N GLU A 278 -2.31 5.83 24.26
CA GLU A 278 -1.63 6.01 22.97
C GLU A 278 -2.59 5.74 21.80
N ASP A 279 -3.39 4.67 21.88
CA ASP A 279 -4.41 4.34 20.87
C ASP A 279 -5.48 5.44 20.76
N ALA A 280 -5.95 5.97 21.90
CA ALA A 280 -6.86 7.09 21.92
C ALA A 280 -6.27 8.37 21.31
N ALA A 281 -4.97 8.63 21.49
CA ALA A 281 -4.31 9.77 20.86
C ALA A 281 -4.20 9.61 19.33
N VAL A 282 -3.92 8.40 18.84
CA VAL A 282 -3.94 8.10 17.39
C VAL A 282 -5.35 8.25 16.83
N ALA A 283 -6.39 7.76 17.52
CA ALA A 283 -7.77 7.94 17.12
C ALA A 283 -8.18 9.42 17.06
N GLU A 284 -7.74 10.23 18.01
CA GLU A 284 -7.98 11.68 17.99
C GLU A 284 -7.25 12.37 16.82
N THR A 285 -6.01 11.98 16.53
CA THR A 285 -5.29 12.44 15.32
C THR A 285 -6.07 12.12 14.05
N ALA A 286 -6.56 10.89 13.91
CA ALA A 286 -7.40 10.50 12.76
C ALA A 286 -8.67 11.33 12.67
N ARG A 287 -9.35 11.57 13.80
CA ARG A 287 -10.56 12.40 13.87
C ARG A 287 -10.29 13.85 13.42
N ILE A 288 -9.17 14.45 13.86
CA ILE A 288 -8.77 15.80 13.43
C ILE A 288 -8.53 15.83 11.92
N LEU A 289 -7.79 14.85 11.37
CA LEU A 289 -7.55 14.77 9.93
C LEU A 289 -8.85 14.60 9.15
N HIS A 290 -9.75 13.72 9.57
CA HIS A 290 -11.05 13.51 8.94
C HIS A 290 -11.92 14.78 8.98
N SER A 291 -11.86 15.58 10.06
CA SER A 291 -12.62 16.82 10.18
C SER A 291 -12.20 17.89 9.15
N ARG A 292 -11.05 17.72 8.51
CA ARG A 292 -10.51 18.60 7.47
C ARG A 292 -10.85 18.18 6.04
N ILE A 293 -11.59 17.09 5.88
CA ILE A 293 -12.09 16.65 4.57
C ILE A 293 -13.00 17.76 4.00
N LYS A 294 -12.64 18.24 2.83
CA LYS A 294 -13.38 19.33 2.14
C LYS A 294 -14.71 18.85 1.59
N ILE A 295 -14.77 17.59 1.14
CA ILE A 295 -15.97 16.99 0.58
C ILE A 295 -16.01 15.49 0.84
N GLY A 296 -17.14 14.96 1.31
CA GLY A 296 -17.30 13.55 1.68
C GLY A 296 -17.51 12.62 0.47
N CYS A 297 -16.66 12.74 -0.55
CA CYS A 297 -16.64 11.82 -1.68
C CYS A 297 -16.03 10.47 -1.27
N THR A 298 -16.76 9.37 -1.53
CA THR A 298 -16.32 8.00 -1.22
C THR A 298 -15.57 7.31 -2.37
N GLY A 299 -15.42 7.99 -3.53
CA GLY A 299 -14.77 7.39 -4.71
C GLY A 299 -15.62 6.38 -5.48
N CYS A 300 -16.90 6.20 -5.15
CA CYS A 300 -17.77 5.16 -5.70
C CYS A 300 -18.02 5.24 -7.23
N ARG A 301 -17.54 6.27 -7.90
CA ARG A 301 -17.55 6.50 -9.35
C ARG A 301 -18.94 6.42 -10.06
N TYR A 302 -20.08 6.41 -9.32
CA TYR A 302 -21.42 6.46 -9.94
C TYR A 302 -21.60 7.69 -10.85
N CYS A 303 -20.90 8.79 -10.57
CA CYS A 303 -20.89 10.01 -11.39
C CYS A 303 -20.05 9.89 -12.67
N MET A 304 -19.39 8.74 -12.89
CA MET A 304 -18.54 8.49 -14.05
C MET A 304 -19.24 7.58 -15.08
N PRO A 305 -18.95 7.71 -16.41
CA PRO A 305 -18.07 8.74 -16.97
C PRO A 305 -18.75 10.12 -17.01
N CYS A 306 -17.99 11.17 -16.71
CA CYS A 306 -18.44 12.53 -16.96
C CYS A 306 -18.49 12.80 -18.48
N PRO A 307 -19.58 13.39 -19.04
CA PRO A 307 -19.67 13.66 -20.49
C PRO A 307 -18.60 14.65 -21.00
N MET A 308 -18.00 15.40 -20.09
CA MET A 308 -16.89 16.34 -20.41
C MET A 308 -15.51 15.80 -20.04
N GLY A 309 -15.41 14.54 -19.65
CA GLY A 309 -14.13 13.91 -19.33
C GLY A 309 -13.57 14.22 -17.93
N VAL A 310 -14.25 15.03 -17.11
CA VAL A 310 -13.78 15.36 -15.75
C VAL A 310 -13.73 14.11 -14.89
N ASP A 311 -12.58 13.76 -14.30
CA ASP A 311 -12.51 12.74 -13.27
C ASP A 311 -12.90 13.32 -11.90
N ILE A 312 -14.21 13.28 -11.62
CA ILE A 312 -14.80 13.91 -10.43
C ILE A 312 -14.22 13.37 -9.13
N PRO A 313 -14.12 12.03 -8.92
CA PRO A 313 -13.56 11.48 -7.69
C PRO A 313 -12.10 11.88 -7.46
N ASP A 314 -11.27 11.85 -8.50
CA ASP A 314 -9.85 12.14 -8.36
C ASP A 314 -9.59 13.63 -8.10
N ASN A 315 -10.37 14.54 -8.73
CA ASN A 315 -10.36 15.95 -8.37
C ASN A 315 -10.65 16.14 -6.87
N PHE A 316 -11.68 15.48 -6.33
CA PHE A 316 -12.02 15.58 -4.92
C PHE A 316 -10.97 14.95 -4.00
N SER A 317 -10.34 13.87 -4.41
CA SER A 317 -9.24 13.23 -3.68
C SER A 317 -8.06 14.19 -3.49
N ILE A 318 -7.64 14.89 -4.55
CA ILE A 318 -6.57 15.88 -4.49
C ILE A 318 -6.95 17.05 -3.56
N TRP A 319 -8.19 17.53 -3.65
CA TRP A 319 -8.66 18.63 -2.81
C TRP A 319 -8.78 18.22 -1.34
N ASN A 320 -9.27 17.03 -1.05
CA ASN A 320 -9.32 16.48 0.31
C ASN A 320 -7.91 16.32 0.89
N ARG A 321 -6.93 15.89 0.08
CA ARG A 321 -5.53 15.82 0.51
C ARG A 321 -4.99 17.17 0.95
N LEU A 322 -5.29 18.24 0.20
CA LEU A 322 -4.94 19.62 0.60
C LEU A 322 -5.56 19.98 1.95
N GLY A 323 -6.85 19.73 2.12
CA GLY A 323 -7.56 20.02 3.38
C GLY A 323 -6.99 19.24 4.56
N MET A 324 -6.83 17.96 4.42
CA MET A 324 -6.40 17.06 5.49
C MET A 324 -4.96 17.32 5.94
N PHE A 325 -4.02 17.47 5.01
CA PHE A 325 -2.59 17.48 5.32
C PHE A 325 -1.90 18.84 5.14
N GLY A 326 -2.54 19.79 4.46
CA GLY A 326 -2.00 21.13 4.30
C GLY A 326 -0.62 21.18 3.64
N GLN A 327 -0.34 20.29 2.68
CA GLN A 327 0.93 20.18 1.96
C GLN A 327 0.81 20.84 0.57
N PRO A 328 0.79 22.18 0.47
CA PRO A 328 0.44 22.89 -0.76
C PRO A 328 1.40 22.59 -1.92
N ASP A 329 2.71 22.49 -1.65
CA ASP A 329 3.69 22.23 -2.71
C ASP A 329 3.55 20.83 -3.33
N ALA A 330 3.30 19.80 -2.50
CA ALA A 330 3.07 18.44 -2.97
C ALA A 330 1.76 18.34 -3.77
N VAL A 331 0.71 19.02 -3.30
CA VAL A 331 -0.59 19.08 -3.98
C VAL A 331 -0.48 19.86 -5.28
N ARG A 332 0.21 21.02 -5.28
CA ARG A 332 0.49 21.79 -6.50
C ARG A 332 1.21 20.94 -7.56
N HIS A 333 2.27 20.23 -7.16
CA HIS A 333 3.00 19.36 -8.08
C HIS A 333 2.10 18.27 -8.64
N GLN A 334 1.26 17.64 -7.82
CA GLN A 334 0.29 16.64 -8.27
C GLN A 334 -0.70 17.23 -9.26
N TRP A 335 -1.27 18.41 -8.96
CA TRP A 335 -2.27 19.10 -9.76
C TRP A 335 -1.75 19.59 -11.11
N THR A 336 -0.52 20.13 -11.12
CA THR A 336 0.04 20.78 -12.33
C THR A 336 0.85 19.84 -13.21
N ALA A 337 1.58 18.88 -12.60
CA ALA A 337 2.54 18.05 -13.34
C ALA A 337 2.08 16.60 -13.56
N ARG A 338 1.13 16.11 -12.78
CA ARG A 338 0.73 14.69 -12.84
C ARG A 338 -0.73 14.46 -13.20
N PHE A 339 -1.62 15.36 -12.80
CA PHE A 339 -3.05 15.20 -13.07
C PHE A 339 -3.38 15.68 -14.48
N PRO A 340 -4.03 14.84 -15.33
CA PRO A 340 -4.28 15.18 -16.73
C PRO A 340 -5.16 16.44 -16.85
N ASP A 341 -4.77 17.38 -17.68
CA ASP A 341 -5.51 18.64 -17.85
C ASP A 341 -6.96 18.41 -18.30
N ALA A 342 -7.16 17.46 -19.23
CA ALA A 342 -8.49 17.09 -19.74
C ALA A 342 -9.44 16.53 -18.66
N GLU A 343 -8.93 16.09 -17.51
CA GLU A 343 -9.71 15.50 -16.42
C GLU A 343 -10.00 16.49 -15.29
N LYS A 344 -9.46 17.73 -15.40
CA LYS A 344 -9.63 18.77 -14.38
C LYS A 344 -11.05 19.32 -14.30
N ALA A 345 -11.39 19.82 -13.14
CA ALA A 345 -12.67 20.47 -12.83
C ALA A 345 -12.98 21.69 -13.73
N SER A 346 -11.95 22.35 -14.32
CA SER A 346 -12.09 23.44 -15.28
C SER A 346 -12.97 23.10 -16.49
N HIS A 347 -13.01 21.82 -16.87
CA HIS A 347 -13.85 21.34 -17.99
C HIS A 347 -15.33 21.11 -17.62
N CYS A 348 -15.71 21.35 -16.36
CA CYS A 348 -17.09 21.14 -15.90
C CYS A 348 -18.06 22.17 -16.47
N VAL A 349 -18.99 21.74 -17.32
CA VAL A 349 -20.07 22.58 -17.92
C VAL A 349 -21.30 22.69 -17.01
N ARG A 350 -21.24 22.21 -15.77
CA ARG A 350 -22.29 22.33 -14.76
C ARG A 350 -23.63 21.66 -15.15
N CYS A 351 -23.62 20.61 -15.95
CA CYS A 351 -24.84 19.95 -16.47
C CYS A 351 -25.68 19.21 -15.40
N GLY A 352 -25.14 18.93 -14.21
CA GLY A 352 -25.85 18.34 -13.08
C GLY A 352 -26.05 16.82 -13.13
N LYS A 353 -25.62 16.11 -14.18
CA LYS A 353 -25.81 14.66 -14.29
C LYS A 353 -25.14 13.88 -13.14
N CYS A 354 -23.97 14.32 -12.69
CA CYS A 354 -23.23 13.72 -11.59
C CYS A 354 -23.97 13.82 -10.24
N GLU A 355 -24.63 14.93 -9.96
CA GLU A 355 -25.38 15.12 -8.71
C GLU A 355 -26.64 14.26 -8.67
N ALA A 356 -27.29 14.04 -9.82
CA ALA A 356 -28.51 13.23 -9.92
C ALA A 356 -28.27 11.74 -9.56
N VAL A 357 -27.03 11.25 -9.73
CA VAL A 357 -26.67 9.85 -9.48
C VAL A 357 -25.75 9.67 -8.27
N CYS A 358 -25.38 10.75 -7.57
CA CYS A 358 -24.50 10.68 -6.41
C CYS A 358 -25.24 10.09 -5.20
N PRO A 359 -24.85 8.92 -4.68
CA PRO A 359 -25.51 8.33 -3.51
C PRO A 359 -25.24 9.12 -2.22
N GLN A 360 -24.20 9.96 -2.20
CA GLN A 360 -23.87 10.85 -1.08
C GLN A 360 -24.56 12.21 -1.17
N HIS A 361 -25.33 12.47 -2.24
CA HIS A 361 -26.03 13.75 -2.49
C HIS A 361 -25.11 14.98 -2.41
N LEU A 362 -23.85 14.86 -2.87
CA LEU A 362 -22.87 15.93 -2.79
C LEU A 362 -23.20 17.07 -3.77
N PRO A 363 -22.91 18.33 -3.40
CA PRO A 363 -23.07 19.49 -4.27
C PRO A 363 -21.88 19.58 -5.27
N ILE A 364 -21.76 18.58 -6.16
CA ILE A 364 -20.59 18.33 -7.00
C ILE A 364 -20.20 19.53 -7.84
N ARG A 365 -21.17 20.20 -8.50
CA ARG A 365 -20.91 21.35 -9.38
C ARG A 365 -20.30 22.53 -8.63
N THR A 366 -20.79 22.79 -7.42
CA THR A 366 -20.28 23.89 -6.57
C THR A 366 -18.90 23.51 -6.03
N ALA A 367 -18.72 22.29 -5.57
CA ALA A 367 -17.47 21.79 -5.06
C ALA A 367 -16.37 21.77 -6.13
N LEU A 368 -16.66 21.35 -7.37
CA LEU A 368 -15.69 21.41 -8.49
C LEU A 368 -15.25 22.83 -8.80
N ALA A 369 -16.15 23.80 -8.79
CA ALA A 369 -15.80 25.19 -9.01
C ALA A 369 -14.91 25.75 -7.89
N GLN A 370 -15.20 25.41 -6.63
CA GLN A 370 -14.40 25.83 -5.48
C GLN A 370 -13.02 25.21 -5.50
N LEU A 371 -12.93 23.87 -5.70
CA LEU A 371 -11.64 23.20 -5.74
C LEU A 371 -10.74 23.72 -6.87
N GLN A 372 -11.30 23.99 -8.06
CA GLN A 372 -10.52 24.55 -9.17
C GLN A 372 -9.89 25.89 -8.75
N THR A 373 -10.67 26.77 -8.13
CA THR A 373 -10.17 28.08 -7.64
C THR A 373 -9.07 27.90 -6.58
N GLU A 374 -9.26 26.99 -5.61
CA GLU A 374 -8.30 26.76 -4.53
C GLU A 374 -7.00 26.09 -5.05
N LEU A 375 -7.09 25.11 -5.97
CA LEU A 375 -5.93 24.42 -6.49
C LEU A 375 -5.11 25.24 -7.49
N ASP A 376 -5.77 26.10 -8.27
CA ASP A 376 -5.08 27.02 -9.19
C ASP A 376 -4.39 28.18 -8.45
N ALA A 377 -4.80 28.47 -7.22
CA ALA A 377 -4.18 29.48 -6.38
C ALA A 377 -2.93 28.98 -5.62
N LEU A 378 -2.62 27.68 -5.67
CA LEU A 378 -1.41 27.10 -5.08
C LEU A 378 -0.16 27.45 -5.90
#